data_2cd0ad4e15f3e607c8af57d8e0ca66d5
#
_entry.id   2cd0ad4e15f3e607c8af57d8e0ca66d5
#
_cell.length_a   1.000
_cell.length_b   1.000
_cell.length_c   1.000
_cell.angle_alpha   90.00
_cell.angle_beta   90.00
_cell.angle_gamma   90.00
#
_symmetry.space_group_name_H-M   'P 1'
#
loop_
_entity.id
_entity.type
_entity.pdbx_description
1 polymer ?
#
loop_
_entity_poly.entity_id
_entity_poly.type
_entity_poly.pdbx_seq_one_letter_code
_entity_poly.pdbx_strand_id
1 'polypeptide(L)'
;MKPVDNLWMTRPKRAQVIHILGYYLTPALPSSSASERVCACSSRRRSPVWGVLCLLVGSLLVQMQPAQATTTAADYYKLYAHSRIINEEQYKCLSKIIYKESRWNPKAKNGSHFGLGQMRSKWYRNLDPYRQIDETIRYITVRYGSMCNAWRFHERVGHY
;
A
#
# COMPACT_ATOMS: atom_id res chain seq x y z
N MET A 1 -4.38 32.08 -25.04
CA MET A 1 -3.99 30.82 -24.37
C MET A 1 -4.00 29.73 -25.44
N LYS A 2 -2.83 29.25 -25.86
CA LYS A 2 -2.74 28.16 -26.85
C LYS A 2 -3.04 26.83 -26.16
N PRO A 3 -3.84 25.94 -26.76
CA PRO A 3 -4.04 24.61 -26.22
C PRO A 3 -2.70 23.85 -26.27
N VAL A 4 -2.25 23.37 -25.13
CA VAL A 4 -1.05 22.51 -25.05
C VAL A 4 -1.46 21.10 -25.48
N ASP A 5 -1.44 20.90 -26.80
CA ASP A 5 -1.79 19.63 -27.42
C ASP A 5 -0.78 18.54 -27.00
N ASN A 6 -1.31 17.49 -26.41
CA ASN A 6 -0.96 16.05 -26.53
C ASN A 6 0.49 15.60 -26.87
N LEU A 7 1.50 16.44 -26.65
CA LEU A 7 2.90 16.11 -26.96
C LEU A 7 3.50 15.01 -26.05
N TRP A 8 2.73 14.51 -25.11
CA TRP A 8 3.16 13.57 -24.07
C TRP A 8 2.87 12.10 -24.38
N MET A 9 2.24 11.82 -25.54
CA MET A 9 1.85 10.45 -25.89
C MET A 9 2.83 9.75 -26.84
N THR A 10 3.99 10.33 -27.14
CA THR A 10 5.02 9.59 -27.87
C THR A 10 5.69 8.59 -26.92
N ARG A 11 5.53 7.30 -27.23
CA ARG A 11 6.20 6.18 -26.54
C ARG A 11 7.69 6.49 -26.35
N PRO A 12 8.24 6.36 -25.13
CA PRO A 12 9.68 6.35 -24.96
C PRO A 12 10.24 5.16 -25.74
N LYS A 13 11.23 5.40 -26.61
CA LYS A 13 12.01 4.36 -27.26
C LYS A 13 12.56 3.43 -26.18
N ARG A 14 12.47 2.12 -26.43
CA ARG A 14 12.91 1.02 -25.54
C ARG A 14 14.24 1.38 -24.89
N ALA A 15 14.25 1.59 -23.59
CA ALA A 15 15.46 1.55 -22.81
C ALA A 15 15.96 0.11 -22.78
N GLN A 16 17.22 -0.08 -23.16
CA GLN A 16 17.89 -1.36 -23.14
C GLN A 16 17.88 -1.93 -21.72
N VAL A 17 17.40 -3.17 -21.62
CA VAL A 17 17.44 -3.97 -20.38
C VAL A 17 18.90 -4.33 -20.12
N ILE A 18 19.55 -3.67 -19.18
CA ILE A 18 20.83 -4.12 -18.64
C ILE A 18 20.52 -5.28 -17.70
N HIS A 19 20.88 -6.49 -18.13
CA HIS A 19 20.87 -7.68 -17.28
C HIS A 19 21.93 -7.52 -16.20
N ILE A 20 21.50 -7.11 -15.00
CA ILE A 20 22.32 -7.29 -13.79
C ILE A 20 21.91 -8.64 -13.21
N LEU A 21 22.76 -9.64 -13.47
CA LEU A 21 22.75 -10.93 -12.77
C LEU A 21 23.12 -10.68 -11.30
N GLY A 22 22.12 -10.46 -10.45
CA GLY A 22 22.26 -10.41 -9.00
C GLY A 22 21.91 -11.76 -8.41
N TYR A 23 22.90 -12.41 -7.79
CA TYR A 23 22.78 -13.66 -7.07
C TYR A 23 21.77 -13.53 -5.92
N TYR A 24 20.66 -14.19 -6.02
CA TYR A 24 19.75 -14.39 -4.88
C TYR A 24 20.24 -15.59 -4.08
N LEU A 25 20.97 -15.32 -2.99
CA LEU A 25 21.13 -16.27 -1.90
C LEU A 25 19.76 -16.47 -1.24
N THR A 26 19.17 -17.62 -1.43
CA THR A 26 17.99 -18.07 -0.70
C THR A 26 18.39 -18.42 0.73
N PRO A 27 17.83 -17.79 1.78
CA PRO A 27 18.00 -18.32 3.13
C PRO A 27 17.15 -19.58 3.27
N ALA A 28 17.79 -20.69 3.63
CA ALA A 28 17.16 -21.94 3.97
C ALA A 28 16.23 -21.75 5.18
N LEU A 29 14.96 -22.13 5.02
CA LEU A 29 14.01 -22.22 6.13
C LEU A 29 14.39 -23.37 7.05
N PRO A 30 14.47 -23.17 8.37
CA PRO A 30 14.61 -24.30 9.28
C PRO A 30 13.26 -25.03 9.37
N SER A 31 13.27 -26.31 8.99
CA SER A 31 12.17 -27.24 9.24
C SER A 31 12.10 -27.53 10.75
N SER A 32 11.21 -26.87 11.48
CA SER A 32 10.90 -27.24 12.85
C SER A 32 9.84 -28.34 12.82
N SER A 33 10.26 -29.59 12.89
CA SER A 33 9.43 -30.70 13.31
C SER A 33 9.17 -30.56 14.80
N ALA A 34 8.10 -29.86 15.18
CA ALA A 34 7.60 -29.87 16.55
C ALA A 34 6.91 -31.23 16.79
N SER A 35 7.64 -32.15 17.43
CA SER A 35 7.11 -33.36 18.00
C SER A 35 6.11 -32.98 19.09
N GLU A 36 4.82 -33.18 18.83
CA GLU A 36 3.77 -33.14 19.85
C GLU A 36 4.01 -34.26 20.85
N ARG A 37 4.60 -33.90 21.99
CA ARG A 37 4.59 -34.80 23.17
C ARG A 37 3.24 -34.67 23.81
N VAL A 38 2.36 -35.59 23.49
CA VAL A 38 1.13 -35.84 24.23
C VAL A 38 1.52 -36.26 25.64
N CYS A 39 1.40 -35.37 26.62
CA CYS A 39 1.51 -35.70 28.02
C CYS A 39 0.28 -36.54 28.45
N ALA A 40 0.46 -37.85 28.49
CA ALA A 40 -0.50 -38.74 29.10
C ALA A 40 -0.61 -38.42 30.62
N CYS A 41 -1.67 -37.71 30.99
CA CYS A 41 -1.99 -37.41 32.38
C CYS A 41 -2.55 -38.67 33.01
N SER A 42 -1.70 -39.35 33.80
CA SER A 42 -2.08 -40.48 34.64
C SER A 42 -3.24 -40.12 35.58
N SER A 43 -4.33 -40.87 35.46
CA SER A 43 -5.54 -40.71 36.29
C SER A 43 -5.26 -41.13 37.75
N ARG A 44 -4.84 -40.15 38.57
CA ARG A 44 -4.86 -40.28 40.01
C ARG A 44 -6.16 -39.65 40.53
N ARG A 45 -7.02 -40.49 41.13
CA ARG A 45 -8.29 -40.08 41.75
C ARG A 45 -8.05 -38.90 42.69
N ARG A 46 -8.59 -37.73 42.31
CA ARG A 46 -8.60 -36.54 43.17
C ARG A 46 -10.04 -36.23 43.55
N SER A 47 -10.23 -35.91 44.83
CA SER A 47 -11.48 -35.60 45.46
C SER A 47 -12.26 -34.50 44.72
N PRO A 48 -13.62 -34.52 44.71
CA PRO A 48 -14.45 -33.63 43.90
C PRO A 48 -14.35 -32.14 44.30
N VAL A 49 -13.78 -31.85 45.45
CA VAL A 49 -13.69 -30.49 45.99
C VAL A 49 -12.65 -29.63 45.25
N TRP A 50 -11.62 -30.26 44.64
CA TRP A 50 -10.56 -29.51 43.95
C TRP A 50 -10.91 -29.20 42.48
N GLY A 51 -11.88 -29.92 41.91
CA GLY A 51 -12.33 -29.70 40.55
C GLY A 51 -13.09 -28.38 40.33
N VAL A 52 -13.84 -27.97 41.33
CA VAL A 52 -14.65 -26.74 41.29
C VAL A 52 -13.76 -25.48 41.37
N LEU A 53 -12.66 -25.56 42.14
CA LEU A 53 -11.75 -24.42 42.31
C LEU A 53 -10.96 -24.11 40.99
N CYS A 54 -10.61 -25.16 40.20
CA CYS A 54 -9.91 -24.98 38.92
C CYS A 54 -10.79 -24.34 37.87
N LEU A 55 -12.12 -24.57 37.88
CA LEU A 55 -13.04 -24.00 36.90
C LEU A 55 -13.29 -22.50 37.10
N LEU A 56 -13.14 -22.00 38.36
CA LEU A 56 -13.35 -20.58 38.65
C LEU A 56 -12.13 -19.71 38.32
N VAL A 57 -10.92 -20.28 38.32
CA VAL A 57 -9.69 -19.51 37.94
C VAL A 57 -9.48 -19.45 36.44
N GLY A 58 -10.03 -20.41 35.68
CA GLY A 58 -9.91 -20.44 34.22
C GLY A 58 -10.68 -19.36 33.45
N SER A 59 -11.68 -18.72 34.11
CA SER A 59 -12.57 -17.76 33.46
C SER A 59 -12.03 -16.32 33.37
N LEU A 60 -10.89 -16.02 33.99
CA LEU A 60 -10.36 -14.66 34.11
C LEU A 60 -9.18 -14.38 33.12
N LEU A 61 -8.82 -15.34 32.30
CA LEU A 61 -7.92 -15.05 31.19
C LEU A 61 -8.73 -14.41 30.04
N VAL A 62 -9.09 -13.15 30.22
CA VAL A 62 -9.52 -12.28 29.11
C VAL A 62 -8.38 -12.30 28.10
N GLN A 63 -8.61 -13.02 27.01
CA GLN A 63 -7.68 -13.05 25.87
C GLN A 63 -7.63 -11.63 25.32
N MET A 64 -6.61 -10.87 25.68
CA MET A 64 -6.22 -9.66 24.98
C MET A 64 -5.70 -10.09 23.60
N GLN A 65 -6.63 -10.30 22.67
CA GLN A 65 -6.26 -10.47 21.25
C GLN A 65 -5.72 -9.13 20.78
N PRO A 66 -4.46 -9.07 20.30
CA PRO A 66 -3.96 -7.86 19.68
C PRO A 66 -4.88 -7.55 18.48
N ALA A 67 -5.44 -6.36 18.47
CA ALA A 67 -6.20 -5.87 17.32
C ALA A 67 -5.28 -5.90 16.09
N GLN A 68 -5.47 -6.88 15.22
CA GLN A 68 -4.73 -6.95 13.97
C GLN A 68 -5.25 -5.84 13.07
N ALA A 69 -4.45 -4.80 12.88
CA ALA A 69 -4.73 -3.76 11.92
C ALA A 69 -4.74 -4.39 10.51
N THR A 70 -5.90 -4.46 9.88
CA THR A 70 -6.02 -4.97 8.52
C THR A 70 -5.42 -3.94 7.56
N THR A 71 -4.23 -4.23 7.03
CA THR A 71 -3.58 -3.39 6.01
C THR A 71 -4.38 -3.44 4.71
N THR A 72 -4.81 -2.29 4.23
CA THR A 72 -5.58 -2.18 3.00
C THR A 72 -4.67 -2.07 1.77
N ALA A 73 -5.18 -2.38 0.58
CA ALA A 73 -4.44 -2.15 -0.67
C ALA A 73 -3.99 -0.68 -0.82
N ALA A 74 -4.80 0.27 -0.35
CA ALA A 74 -4.46 1.68 -0.36
C ALA A 74 -3.22 2.01 0.50
N ASP A 75 -2.97 1.26 1.57
CA ASP A 75 -1.80 1.50 2.43
C ASP A 75 -0.51 1.05 1.75
N TYR A 76 -0.54 -0.01 0.96
CA TYR A 76 0.59 -0.40 0.11
C TYR A 76 0.88 0.67 -0.95
N TYR A 77 -0.14 1.26 -1.56
CA TYR A 77 0.06 2.35 -2.53
C TYR A 77 0.65 3.60 -1.89
N LYS A 78 0.21 3.96 -0.69
CA LYS A 78 0.78 5.08 0.08
C LYS A 78 2.23 4.82 0.44
N LEU A 79 2.55 3.62 0.92
CA LEU A 79 3.92 3.22 1.25
C LEU A 79 4.83 3.30 0.02
N TYR A 80 4.36 2.79 -1.11
CA TYR A 80 5.10 2.90 -2.37
C TYR A 80 5.33 4.35 -2.78
N ALA A 81 4.29 5.18 -2.77
CA ALA A 81 4.41 6.60 -3.10
C ALA A 81 5.40 7.32 -2.17
N HIS A 82 5.40 6.98 -0.88
CA HIS A 82 6.35 7.52 0.09
C HIS A 82 7.79 7.08 -0.23
N SER A 83 8.01 5.85 -0.66
CA SER A 83 9.34 5.37 -1.06
C SER A 83 9.87 6.07 -2.32
N ARG A 84 8.97 6.58 -3.20
CA ARG A 84 9.34 7.31 -4.41
C ARG A 84 9.67 8.78 -4.15
N ILE A 85 9.16 9.35 -3.06
CA ILE A 85 9.37 10.75 -2.69
C ILE A 85 9.99 10.80 -1.29
N ILE A 86 11.31 10.99 -1.23
CA ILE A 86 12.07 11.00 0.03
C ILE A 86 11.67 12.18 0.92
N ASN A 87 11.31 13.33 0.31
CA ASN A 87 10.92 14.51 1.06
C ASN A 87 9.49 14.37 1.60
N GLU A 88 9.36 14.32 2.91
CA GLU A 88 8.10 14.10 3.62
C GLU A 88 7.03 15.17 3.30
N GLU A 89 7.42 16.43 3.14
CA GLU A 89 6.49 17.50 2.80
C GLU A 89 5.93 17.32 1.40
N GLN A 90 6.78 16.97 0.42
CA GLN A 90 6.35 16.69 -0.94
C GLN A 90 5.44 15.46 -1.00
N TYR A 91 5.75 14.41 -0.21
CA TYR A 91 4.87 13.25 -0.09
C TYR A 91 3.50 13.61 0.48
N LYS A 92 3.43 14.42 1.54
CA LYS A 92 2.16 14.90 2.11
C LYS A 92 1.32 15.64 1.08
N CYS A 93 1.96 16.48 0.26
CA CYS A 93 1.28 17.19 -0.81
C CYS A 93 0.73 16.22 -1.88
N LEU A 94 1.54 15.24 -2.34
CA LEU A 94 1.08 14.20 -3.27
C LEU A 94 -0.08 13.39 -2.69
N SER A 95 0.03 12.98 -1.43
CA SER A 95 -1.00 12.19 -0.75
C SER A 95 -2.33 12.91 -0.70
N LYS A 96 -2.33 14.22 -0.44
CA LYS A 96 -3.53 15.06 -0.47
C LYS A 96 -4.16 15.11 -1.87
N ILE A 97 -3.35 15.27 -2.91
CA ILE A 97 -3.82 15.27 -4.30
C ILE A 97 -4.49 13.93 -4.63
N ILE A 98 -3.79 12.80 -4.46
CA ILE A 98 -4.33 11.48 -4.79
C ILE A 98 -5.59 11.17 -3.97
N TYR A 99 -5.63 11.59 -2.71
CA TYR A 99 -6.83 11.42 -1.89
C TYR A 99 -8.04 12.20 -2.43
N LYS A 100 -7.83 13.44 -2.86
CA LYS A 100 -8.90 14.26 -3.46
C LYS A 100 -9.37 13.71 -4.79
N GLU A 101 -8.47 13.21 -5.63
CA GLU A 101 -8.76 12.72 -6.97
C GLU A 101 -9.46 11.36 -6.98
N SER A 102 -8.99 10.42 -6.16
CA SER A 102 -9.44 9.01 -6.25
C SER A 102 -9.68 8.32 -4.90
N ARG A 103 -9.35 8.97 -3.78
CA ARG A 103 -9.27 8.32 -2.46
C ARG A 103 -8.38 7.06 -2.46
N TRP A 104 -7.30 7.11 -3.21
CA TRP A 104 -6.38 5.99 -3.41
C TRP A 104 -7.00 4.78 -4.13
N ASN A 105 -8.06 4.98 -4.89
CA ASN A 105 -8.66 3.92 -5.70
C ASN A 105 -8.07 3.93 -7.14
N PRO A 106 -7.27 2.91 -7.54
CA PRO A 106 -6.67 2.85 -8.87
C PRO A 106 -7.70 2.61 -9.99
N LYS A 107 -8.90 2.19 -9.66
CA LYS A 107 -10.01 1.97 -10.59
C LYS A 107 -10.99 3.14 -10.65
N ALA A 108 -10.70 4.23 -9.93
CA ALA A 108 -11.57 5.41 -9.95
C ALA A 108 -11.77 5.93 -11.38
N LYS A 109 -13.00 6.36 -11.65
CA LYS A 109 -13.37 6.93 -12.95
C LYS A 109 -14.32 8.10 -12.72
N ASN A 110 -13.98 9.24 -13.33
CA ASN A 110 -14.86 10.40 -13.38
C ASN A 110 -14.88 10.93 -14.83
N GLY A 111 -15.95 10.63 -15.55
CA GLY A 111 -16.06 10.94 -16.97
C GLY A 111 -14.93 10.32 -17.80
N SER A 112 -14.05 11.16 -18.33
CA SER A 112 -12.87 10.78 -19.13
C SER A 112 -11.57 10.67 -18.31
N HIS A 113 -11.62 10.84 -16.97
CA HIS A 113 -10.48 10.79 -16.07
C HIS A 113 -10.44 9.45 -15.33
N PHE A 114 -9.25 8.92 -15.10
CA PHE A 114 -9.06 7.56 -14.64
C PHE A 114 -7.95 7.44 -13.58
N GLY A 115 -8.12 6.46 -12.68
CA GLY A 115 -7.09 5.97 -11.79
C GLY A 115 -6.72 6.92 -10.64
N LEU A 116 -5.57 6.66 -10.04
CA LEU A 116 -5.12 7.35 -8.82
C LEU A 116 -4.98 8.86 -9.00
N GLY A 117 -4.44 9.30 -10.13
CA GLY A 117 -4.23 10.71 -10.44
C GLY A 117 -5.30 11.32 -11.34
N GLN A 118 -6.42 10.63 -11.57
CA GLN A 118 -7.52 11.09 -12.45
C GLN A 118 -7.04 11.69 -13.77
N MET A 119 -6.15 10.96 -14.46
CA MET A 119 -5.61 11.43 -15.72
C MET A 119 -6.54 11.14 -16.91
N ARG A 120 -6.66 12.09 -17.84
CA ARG A 120 -7.43 11.92 -19.07
C ARG A 120 -6.66 11.11 -20.10
N SER A 121 -6.43 9.81 -19.81
CA SER A 121 -5.68 8.91 -20.67
C SER A 121 -6.16 7.46 -20.55
N LYS A 122 -6.54 6.85 -21.69
CA LYS A 122 -6.89 5.43 -21.73
C LYS A 122 -5.68 4.53 -21.45
N TRP A 123 -4.48 4.97 -21.85
CA TRP A 123 -3.24 4.26 -21.53
C TRP A 123 -2.99 4.25 -20.03
N TYR A 124 -3.10 5.39 -19.35
CA TYR A 124 -2.92 5.51 -17.91
C TYR A 124 -3.92 4.61 -17.14
N ARG A 125 -5.16 4.53 -17.58
CA ARG A 125 -6.18 3.64 -16.99
C ARG A 125 -5.76 2.18 -16.94
N ASN A 126 -5.00 1.72 -17.94
CA ASN A 126 -4.59 0.32 -18.08
C ASN A 126 -3.28 0.00 -17.37
N LEU A 127 -2.66 0.97 -16.72
CA LEU A 127 -1.47 0.75 -15.90
C LEU A 127 -1.84 0.08 -14.57
N ASP A 128 -0.90 -0.71 -14.05
CA ASP A 128 -0.98 -1.17 -12.65
C ASP A 128 -0.91 0.02 -11.67
N PRO A 129 -1.39 -0.14 -10.43
CA PRO A 129 -1.48 0.96 -9.48
C PRO A 129 -0.14 1.64 -9.18
N TYR A 130 0.96 0.90 -9.13
CA TYR A 130 2.28 1.45 -8.83
C TYR A 130 2.78 2.32 -9.99
N ARG A 131 2.58 1.87 -11.22
CA ARG A 131 2.87 2.68 -12.41
C ARG A 131 1.96 3.89 -12.54
N GLN A 132 0.71 3.81 -12.10
CA GLN A 132 -0.15 4.98 -12.02
C GLN A 132 0.43 6.04 -11.07
N ILE A 133 1.02 5.63 -9.94
CA ILE A 133 1.71 6.55 -9.02
C ILE A 133 2.92 7.19 -9.70
N ASP A 134 3.80 6.40 -10.31
CA ASP A 134 4.99 6.92 -11.00
C ASP A 134 4.63 7.94 -12.09
N GLU A 135 3.61 7.65 -12.89
CA GLU A 135 3.15 8.57 -13.93
C GLU A 135 2.50 9.84 -13.36
N THR A 136 1.80 9.72 -12.24
CA THR A 136 1.25 10.88 -11.53
C THR A 136 2.37 11.77 -11.00
N ILE A 137 3.40 11.20 -10.38
CA ILE A 137 4.58 11.92 -9.92
C ILE A 137 5.27 12.63 -11.10
N ARG A 138 5.49 11.90 -12.18
CA ARG A 138 6.12 12.44 -13.39
C ARG A 138 5.33 13.62 -13.97
N TYR A 139 4.02 13.45 -14.14
CA TYR A 139 3.14 14.49 -14.64
C TYR A 139 3.21 15.76 -13.78
N ILE A 140 3.08 15.59 -12.46
CA ILE A 140 3.13 16.71 -11.52
C ILE A 140 4.49 17.43 -11.58
N THR A 141 5.59 16.67 -11.57
CA THR A 141 6.93 17.23 -11.62
C THR A 141 7.15 18.08 -12.86
N VAL A 142 6.73 17.56 -14.01
CA VAL A 142 6.90 18.29 -15.29
C VAL A 142 6.02 19.52 -15.39
N ARG A 143 4.77 19.43 -14.91
CA ARG A 143 3.80 20.52 -15.08
C ARG A 143 3.90 21.60 -14.03
N TYR A 144 4.20 21.22 -12.77
CA TYR A 144 4.16 22.13 -11.62
C TYR A 144 5.52 22.28 -10.93
N GLY A 145 6.52 21.50 -11.33
CA GLY A 145 7.85 21.49 -10.72
C GLY A 145 7.93 20.77 -9.37
N SER A 146 6.84 20.75 -8.59
CA SER A 146 6.80 20.05 -7.30
C SER A 146 5.39 19.64 -6.90
N MET A 147 5.29 18.64 -6.00
CA MET A 147 4.00 18.16 -5.49
C MET A 147 3.25 19.24 -4.73
N CYS A 148 3.95 20.05 -3.93
CA CYS A 148 3.34 21.12 -3.17
C CYS A 148 2.89 22.30 -4.04
N ASN A 149 3.56 22.55 -5.17
CA ASN A 149 3.07 23.53 -6.15
C ASN A 149 1.75 23.07 -6.79
N ALA A 150 1.68 21.79 -7.17
CA ALA A 150 0.47 21.19 -7.70
C ALA A 150 -0.68 21.21 -6.68
N TRP A 151 -0.39 20.91 -5.41
CA TRP A 151 -1.38 20.99 -4.34
C TRP A 151 -1.93 22.42 -4.18
N ARG A 152 -1.06 23.44 -4.12
CA ARG A 152 -1.49 24.84 -4.04
C ARG A 152 -2.33 25.26 -5.26
N PHE A 153 -2.00 24.73 -6.43
CA PHE A 153 -2.81 24.95 -7.64
C PHE A 153 -4.19 24.31 -7.49
N HIS A 154 -4.22 23.04 -7.04
CA HIS A 154 -5.45 22.30 -6.80
C HIS A 154 -6.37 22.99 -5.77
N GLU A 155 -5.82 23.53 -4.69
CA GLU A 155 -6.60 24.26 -3.67
C GLU A 155 -7.30 25.47 -4.23
N ARG A 156 -6.71 26.14 -5.25
CA ARG A 156 -7.29 27.35 -5.85
C ARG A 156 -8.29 27.04 -6.96
N VAL A 157 -8.09 25.97 -7.72
CA VAL A 157 -8.80 25.69 -8.97
C VAL A 157 -9.70 24.48 -8.87
N GLY A 158 -9.48 23.61 -7.88
CA GLY A 158 -10.24 22.37 -7.66
C GLY A 158 -9.77 21.17 -8.50
N HIS A 159 -8.72 21.34 -9.32
CA HIS A 159 -8.09 20.28 -10.11
C HIS A 159 -6.61 20.61 -10.36
N TYR A 160 -5.84 19.65 -10.91
CA TYR A 160 -4.44 19.86 -11.27
C TYR A 160 -4.13 19.30 -12.66
#